data_288377946e74b5ae971d8fa3103f518d
#
_entry.id   288377946e74b5ae971d8fa3103f518d
#
_cell.length_a   1.000
_cell.length_b   1.000
_cell.length_c   1.000
_cell.angle_alpha   90.00
_cell.angle_beta   90.00
_cell.angle_gamma   90.00
#
_symmetry.space_group_name_H-M   'P 1'
#
loop_
_entity.id
_entity.type
_entity.pdbx_description
1 polymer ?
#
loop_
_entity_poly.entity_id
_entity_poly.type
_entity_poly.pdbx_seq_one_letter_code
_entity_poly.pdbx_strand_id
1 'polypeptide(L)'
;MTKHLLVTNDFPPKIGGIQSYLWELWRRLPPEDVTVLTTPHVDADLFDRDQGFRIERTREPVLLPTPVLARRVRHLAAEVGAEAVVLDPAVPLGLIGAGLRLPYAVLLHGSEVTIPGRLPGTRSLLARVLAQASLLIAAGGYPEAEARRVTDALPPIVQIPPGVDTARFTPLAPIERASTRARLGLPATGPLVLSISRLVPRKGMDTLIEAGARLSTSGRHPQLTVAIAGQGRDRARLDRLINKTGAPARLLGRIPSPDLPALYACADVFALSCRSRWGGLEQEGFGIVFLEAAAAGIPSVAGDSGGSAEAVIDGETGLVLKDPSDPTALAEAIGQLLSDPARASRQGQAARHRAETDFSYDVLAHHLGNAIERLGVPATS
;
A
#
# COMPACT_ATOMS: atom_id res chain seq x y z
N MET A 1 -12.08 15.37 18.45
CA MET A 1 -12.47 14.26 17.54
C MET A 1 -13.16 13.17 18.39
N THR A 2 -13.98 12.30 17.80
CA THR A 2 -14.60 11.17 18.51
C THR A 2 -13.53 10.22 19.06
N LYS A 3 -13.57 9.93 20.35
CA LYS A 3 -12.69 8.93 20.98
C LYS A 3 -13.01 7.54 20.42
N HIS A 4 -12.00 6.83 19.94
CA HIS A 4 -12.22 5.56 19.28
C HIS A 4 -11.15 4.52 19.58
N LEU A 5 -11.54 3.25 19.42
CA LEU A 5 -10.70 2.09 19.61
C LEU A 5 -10.47 1.39 18.27
N LEU A 6 -9.22 1.36 17.79
CA LEU A 6 -8.81 0.50 16.69
C LEU A 6 -8.52 -0.91 17.22
N VAL A 7 -9.13 -1.92 16.63
CA VAL A 7 -8.89 -3.34 16.94
C VAL A 7 -8.34 -4.03 15.71
N THR A 8 -7.07 -4.46 15.77
CA THR A 8 -6.38 -5.02 14.59
C THR A 8 -5.38 -6.11 14.95
N ASN A 9 -5.20 -7.07 14.04
CA ASN A 9 -4.09 -8.02 14.07
C ASN A 9 -2.80 -7.46 13.47
N ASP A 10 -2.89 -6.35 12.76
CA ASP A 10 -1.87 -5.82 11.88
C ASP A 10 -1.40 -4.42 12.32
N PHE A 11 -0.54 -4.38 13.36
CA PHE A 11 0.03 -3.12 13.85
C PHE A 11 1.54 -3.25 14.04
N PRO A 12 2.32 -2.17 13.87
CA PRO A 12 3.75 -2.19 14.18
C PRO A 12 4.05 -2.64 15.63
N PRO A 13 5.25 -3.19 15.88
CA PRO A 13 6.40 -3.24 15.00
C PRO A 13 6.40 -4.41 13.98
N LYS A 14 5.25 -5.09 13.77
CA LYS A 14 5.11 -5.99 12.62
C LYS A 14 5.36 -5.24 11.32
N ILE A 15 6.11 -5.85 10.39
CA ILE A 15 6.51 -5.23 9.14
C ILE A 15 5.54 -5.62 8.02
N GLY A 16 4.93 -4.65 7.36
CA GLY A 16 4.06 -4.86 6.21
C GLY A 16 3.33 -3.59 5.77
N GLY A 17 2.69 -3.64 4.60
CA GLY A 17 1.98 -2.49 4.03
C GLY A 17 0.77 -2.06 4.86
N ILE A 18 -0.03 -3.03 5.35
CA ILE A 18 -1.21 -2.75 6.20
C ILE A 18 -0.77 -2.13 7.53
N GLN A 19 0.27 -2.70 8.16
CA GLN A 19 0.82 -2.19 9.42
C GLN A 19 1.28 -0.74 9.30
N SER A 20 2.04 -0.43 8.25
CA SER A 20 2.50 0.94 7.98
C SER A 20 1.31 1.86 7.67
N TYR A 21 0.35 1.41 6.87
CA TYR A 21 -0.85 2.17 6.53
C TYR A 21 -1.66 2.55 7.78
N LEU A 22 -1.96 1.60 8.66
CA LEU A 22 -2.68 1.85 9.90
C LEU A 22 -1.91 2.82 10.80
N TRP A 23 -0.64 2.56 11.04
CA TRP A 23 0.17 3.40 11.91
C TRP A 23 0.32 4.82 11.38
N GLU A 24 0.58 4.99 10.07
CA GLU A 24 0.75 6.32 9.47
C GLU A 24 -0.54 7.16 9.56
N LEU A 25 -1.69 6.55 9.47
CA LEU A 25 -2.96 7.25 9.64
C LEU A 25 -3.22 7.59 11.11
N TRP A 26 -3.17 6.59 11.99
CA TRP A 26 -3.57 6.76 13.39
C TRP A 26 -2.60 7.64 14.20
N ARG A 27 -1.31 7.63 13.92
CA ARG A 27 -0.33 8.51 14.59
C ARG A 27 -0.50 9.99 14.27
N ARG A 28 -1.28 10.34 13.25
CA ARG A 28 -1.60 11.72 12.85
C ARG A 28 -2.93 12.22 13.38
N LEU A 29 -3.68 11.37 14.03
CA LEU A 29 -4.91 11.77 14.73
C LEU A 29 -4.55 12.31 16.13
N PRO A 30 -5.44 13.10 16.76
CA PRO A 30 -5.24 13.55 18.15
C PRO A 30 -4.98 12.36 19.06
N PRO A 31 -3.82 12.29 19.74
CA PRO A 31 -3.41 11.09 20.46
C PRO A 31 -4.31 10.75 21.65
N GLU A 32 -4.96 11.74 22.26
CA GLU A 32 -5.90 11.57 23.36
C GLU A 32 -7.22 10.89 22.95
N ASP A 33 -7.52 10.87 21.65
CA ASP A 33 -8.73 10.27 21.08
C ASP A 33 -8.50 8.86 20.49
N VAL A 34 -7.24 8.42 20.48
CA VAL A 34 -6.83 7.13 19.88
C VAL A 34 -6.46 6.12 20.95
N THR A 35 -7.03 4.92 20.84
CA THR A 35 -6.53 3.72 21.51
C THR A 35 -6.44 2.57 20.52
N VAL A 36 -5.39 1.78 20.57
CA VAL A 36 -5.18 0.62 19.69
C VAL A 36 -5.15 -0.65 20.52
N LEU A 37 -5.99 -1.65 20.19
CA LEU A 37 -5.92 -3.01 20.71
C LEU A 37 -5.34 -3.92 19.64
N THR A 38 -4.20 -4.54 19.92
CA THR A 38 -3.50 -5.38 18.95
C THR A 38 -2.80 -6.58 19.59
N THR A 39 -2.09 -7.35 18.78
CA THR A 39 -1.38 -8.58 19.17
C THR A 39 0.02 -8.30 19.73
N PRO A 40 0.64 -9.24 20.46
CA PRO A 40 1.99 -9.06 21.00
C PRO A 40 3.05 -9.06 19.89
N HIS A 41 4.20 -8.48 20.19
CA HIS A 41 5.42 -8.55 19.39
C HIS A 41 6.65 -8.44 20.29
N VAL A 42 7.77 -9.02 19.89
CA VAL A 42 9.01 -9.02 20.69
C VAL A 42 9.57 -7.62 20.92
N ASP A 43 9.45 -6.74 19.95
CA ASP A 43 9.92 -5.35 20.00
C ASP A 43 8.80 -4.36 20.39
N ALA A 44 7.69 -4.84 20.95
CA ALA A 44 6.53 -4.02 21.26
C ALA A 44 6.83 -2.89 22.25
N ASP A 45 7.51 -3.22 23.36
CA ASP A 45 7.77 -2.26 24.43
C ASP A 45 8.57 -1.03 23.98
N LEU A 46 9.52 -1.23 23.06
CA LEU A 46 10.31 -0.13 22.51
C LEU A 46 9.44 0.75 21.59
N PHE A 47 8.68 0.10 20.69
CA PHE A 47 7.81 0.81 19.76
C PHE A 47 6.71 1.58 20.47
N ASP A 48 6.03 0.94 21.44
CA ASP A 48 4.86 1.51 22.11
C ASP A 48 5.20 2.74 22.97
N ARG A 49 6.41 2.79 23.55
CA ARG A 49 6.88 3.95 24.33
C ARG A 49 7.03 5.23 23.52
N ASP A 50 7.33 5.07 22.23
CA ASP A 50 7.55 6.20 21.33
C ASP A 50 6.23 6.73 20.72
N GLN A 51 5.08 6.11 21.03
CA GLN A 51 3.79 6.56 20.51
C GLN A 51 3.12 7.55 21.46
N GLY A 52 2.45 8.57 20.89
CA GLY A 52 1.69 9.55 21.65
C GLY A 52 0.33 9.04 22.16
N PHE A 53 -0.15 7.90 21.65
CA PHE A 53 -1.44 7.30 21.97
C PHE A 53 -1.30 5.93 22.65
N ARG A 54 -2.37 5.49 23.32
CA ARG A 54 -2.38 4.23 24.06
C ARG A 54 -2.41 3.02 23.11
N ILE A 55 -1.49 2.08 23.31
CA ILE A 55 -1.49 0.77 22.67
C ILE A 55 -1.67 -0.31 23.73
N GLU A 56 -2.70 -1.12 23.58
CA GLU A 56 -2.99 -2.26 24.45
C GLU A 56 -2.71 -3.55 23.67
N ARG A 57 -1.79 -4.37 24.18
CA ARG A 57 -1.45 -5.64 23.53
C ARG A 57 -2.04 -6.82 24.26
N THR A 58 -2.61 -7.75 23.49
CA THR A 58 -3.13 -8.99 24.04
C THR A 58 -1.99 -9.97 24.31
N ARG A 59 -2.29 -11.08 25.03
CA ARG A 59 -1.36 -12.20 25.15
C ARG A 59 -1.48 -13.18 23.98
N GLU A 60 -2.62 -13.18 23.34
CA GLU A 60 -2.94 -14.04 22.20
C GLU A 60 -2.18 -13.57 20.96
N PRO A 61 -1.51 -14.47 20.22
CA PRO A 61 -0.75 -14.13 19.02
C PRO A 61 -1.63 -13.69 17.86
N VAL A 62 -2.94 -13.98 17.91
CA VAL A 62 -3.96 -13.62 16.92
C VAL A 62 -5.25 -13.30 17.63
N LEU A 63 -5.87 -12.17 17.31
CA LEU A 63 -7.22 -11.83 17.74
C LEU A 63 -8.23 -12.63 16.91
N LEU A 64 -8.93 -13.53 17.54
CA LEU A 64 -10.01 -14.30 16.92
C LEU A 64 -11.37 -13.73 17.34
N PRO A 65 -12.41 -13.82 16.49
CA PRO A 65 -13.73 -13.23 16.74
C PRO A 65 -14.55 -14.01 17.76
N THR A 66 -14.07 -14.05 18.99
CA THR A 66 -14.70 -14.78 20.10
C THR A 66 -15.54 -13.87 21.00
N PRO A 67 -16.50 -14.41 21.75
CA PRO A 67 -17.24 -13.64 22.77
C PRO A 67 -16.31 -13.04 23.84
N VAL A 68 -15.15 -13.67 24.10
CA VAL A 68 -14.14 -13.17 25.03
C VAL A 68 -13.50 -11.89 24.49
N LEU A 69 -13.09 -11.88 23.20
CA LEU A 69 -12.56 -10.68 22.55
C LEU A 69 -13.61 -9.57 22.54
N ALA A 70 -14.86 -9.84 22.15
CA ALA A 70 -15.93 -8.85 22.16
C ALA A 70 -16.15 -8.22 23.55
N ARG A 71 -16.05 -9.02 24.62
CA ARG A 71 -16.13 -8.53 26.00
C ARG A 71 -14.94 -7.66 26.37
N ARG A 72 -13.73 -8.07 25.99
CA ARG A 72 -12.50 -7.29 26.21
C ARG A 72 -12.55 -5.94 25.49
N VAL A 73 -12.99 -5.91 24.22
CA VAL A 73 -13.15 -4.68 23.44
C VAL A 73 -14.15 -3.74 24.12
N ARG A 74 -15.31 -4.23 24.54
CA ARG A 74 -16.30 -3.42 25.29
C ARG A 74 -15.75 -2.87 26.60
N HIS A 75 -15.01 -3.69 27.35
CA HIS A 75 -14.41 -3.27 28.62
C HIS A 75 -13.38 -2.16 28.39
N LEU A 76 -12.46 -2.36 27.45
CA LEU A 76 -11.44 -1.37 27.10
C LEU A 76 -12.07 -0.09 26.56
N ALA A 77 -13.07 -0.21 25.67
CA ALA A 77 -13.80 0.96 25.16
C ALA A 77 -14.43 1.78 26.29
N ALA A 78 -15.08 1.13 27.26
CA ALA A 78 -15.65 1.80 28.44
C ALA A 78 -14.58 2.43 29.32
N GLU A 79 -13.44 1.76 29.52
CA GLU A 79 -12.30 2.25 30.32
C GLU A 79 -11.70 3.55 29.74
N VAL A 80 -11.51 3.59 28.42
CA VAL A 80 -10.90 4.75 27.72
C VAL A 80 -11.93 5.80 27.31
N GLY A 81 -13.23 5.54 27.51
CA GLY A 81 -14.30 6.42 27.07
C GLY A 81 -14.47 6.48 25.56
N ALA A 82 -14.17 5.39 24.84
CA ALA A 82 -14.32 5.33 23.40
C ALA A 82 -15.82 5.30 23.01
N GLU A 83 -16.17 6.13 22.06
CA GLU A 83 -17.53 6.29 21.53
C GLU A 83 -17.75 5.48 20.24
N ALA A 84 -16.67 5.04 19.59
CA ALA A 84 -16.69 4.24 18.38
C ALA A 84 -15.59 3.19 18.37
N VAL A 85 -15.76 2.14 17.56
CA VAL A 85 -14.75 1.09 17.36
C VAL A 85 -14.47 0.95 15.86
N VAL A 86 -13.20 0.81 15.50
CA VAL A 86 -12.77 0.46 14.14
C VAL A 86 -12.22 -0.96 14.16
N LEU A 87 -12.81 -1.85 13.36
CA LEU A 87 -12.43 -3.27 13.28
C LEU A 87 -11.64 -3.52 11.99
N ASP A 88 -10.47 -4.09 12.14
CA ASP A 88 -9.54 -4.41 11.06
C ASP A 88 -8.95 -5.83 11.23
N PRO A 89 -9.11 -6.69 10.22
CA PRO A 89 -9.86 -6.54 8.97
C PRO A 89 -11.37 -6.88 9.10
N ALA A 90 -12.13 -6.68 8.01
CA ALA A 90 -13.55 -7.03 7.94
C ALA A 90 -13.85 -8.47 8.39
N VAL A 91 -13.05 -9.42 7.91
CA VAL A 91 -13.08 -10.81 8.36
C VAL A 91 -11.64 -11.20 8.75
N PRO A 92 -11.43 -11.72 9.98
CA PRO A 92 -12.45 -12.22 10.91
C PRO A 92 -12.99 -11.22 11.93
N LEU A 93 -12.31 -10.07 12.19
CA LEU A 93 -12.62 -9.23 13.35
C LEU A 93 -14.00 -8.53 13.28
N GLY A 94 -14.45 -8.16 12.07
CA GLY A 94 -15.79 -7.58 11.92
C GLY A 94 -16.95 -8.43 12.48
N LEU A 95 -16.72 -9.73 12.65
CA LEU A 95 -17.72 -10.64 13.25
C LEU A 95 -18.08 -10.29 14.70
N ILE A 96 -17.23 -9.60 15.45
CA ILE A 96 -17.58 -9.18 16.81
C ILE A 96 -18.44 -7.91 16.82
N GLY A 97 -18.53 -7.18 15.72
CA GLY A 97 -19.11 -5.83 15.63
C GLY A 97 -20.51 -5.73 16.23
N ALA A 98 -21.43 -6.60 15.81
CA ALA A 98 -22.81 -6.62 16.33
C ALA A 98 -22.91 -6.80 17.85
N GLY A 99 -21.90 -7.41 18.48
CA GLY A 99 -21.83 -7.64 19.92
C GLY A 99 -21.25 -6.46 20.72
N LEU A 100 -20.76 -5.40 20.09
CA LEU A 100 -20.03 -4.34 20.78
C LEU A 100 -20.93 -3.32 21.48
N ARG A 101 -22.18 -3.15 21.02
CA ARG A 101 -23.11 -2.14 21.52
C ARG A 101 -22.61 -0.68 21.39
N LEU A 102 -21.71 -0.45 20.46
CA LEU A 102 -21.15 0.82 20.05
C LEU A 102 -21.21 0.93 18.53
N PRO A 103 -21.33 2.13 17.97
CA PRO A 103 -21.10 2.33 16.54
C PRO A 103 -19.72 1.80 16.15
N TYR A 104 -19.65 1.11 15.01
CA TYR A 104 -18.36 0.60 14.55
C TYR A 104 -18.19 0.73 13.05
N ALA A 105 -16.94 1.01 12.66
CA ALA A 105 -16.50 0.93 11.29
C ALA A 105 -15.76 -0.38 11.03
N VAL A 106 -15.70 -0.78 9.77
CA VAL A 106 -14.93 -1.92 9.30
C VAL A 106 -13.97 -1.46 8.21
N LEU A 107 -12.68 -1.82 8.34
CA LEU A 107 -11.65 -1.57 7.34
C LEU A 107 -11.62 -2.67 6.28
N LEU A 108 -11.49 -2.23 5.00
CA LEU A 108 -11.45 -3.09 3.82
C LEU A 108 -10.14 -2.86 3.06
N HIS A 109 -9.29 -3.90 2.96
CA HIS A 109 -8.00 -3.81 2.25
C HIS A 109 -8.00 -4.51 0.88
N GLY A 110 -8.86 -5.50 0.69
CA GLY A 110 -9.02 -6.23 -0.57
C GLY A 110 -9.15 -7.74 -0.43
N SER A 111 -8.09 -8.48 -0.14
CA SER A 111 -8.11 -9.95 -0.15
C SER A 111 -9.09 -10.57 0.85
N GLU A 112 -9.25 -9.97 2.02
CA GLU A 112 -10.19 -10.38 3.08
C GLU A 112 -11.66 -10.09 2.71
N VAL A 113 -11.91 -9.31 1.66
CA VAL A 113 -13.22 -9.11 1.05
C VAL A 113 -13.37 -10.00 -0.19
N THR A 114 -12.37 -9.99 -1.07
CA THR A 114 -12.39 -10.72 -2.35
C THR A 114 -12.52 -12.22 -2.16
N ILE A 115 -11.67 -12.81 -1.32
CA ILE A 115 -11.64 -14.27 -1.13
C ILE A 115 -12.95 -14.78 -0.50
N PRO A 116 -13.38 -14.27 0.67
CA PRO A 116 -14.66 -14.72 1.26
C PRO A 116 -15.87 -14.34 0.39
N GLY A 117 -15.82 -13.23 -0.32
CA GLY A 117 -16.92 -12.78 -1.18
C GLY A 117 -17.18 -13.67 -2.38
N ARG A 118 -16.18 -14.42 -2.84
CA ARG A 118 -16.27 -15.34 -4.00
C ARG A 118 -16.55 -16.79 -3.62
N LEU A 119 -16.50 -17.14 -2.33
CA LEU A 119 -16.73 -18.50 -1.86
C LEU A 119 -18.14 -18.64 -1.28
N PRO A 120 -18.91 -19.68 -1.68
CA PRO A 120 -20.22 -19.99 -1.08
C PRO A 120 -20.09 -20.18 0.44
N GLY A 121 -21.04 -19.71 1.20
CA GLY A 121 -21.06 -19.78 2.67
C GLY A 121 -20.32 -18.63 3.35
N THR A 122 -19.08 -18.33 3.00
CA THR A 122 -18.35 -17.18 3.54
C THR A 122 -18.87 -15.85 3.01
N ARG A 123 -19.42 -15.82 1.80
CA ARG A 123 -20.08 -14.63 1.22
C ARG A 123 -21.22 -14.12 2.09
N SER A 124 -22.12 -15.00 2.54
CA SER A 124 -23.25 -14.60 3.39
C SER A 124 -22.80 -14.07 4.75
N LEU A 125 -21.71 -14.63 5.30
CA LEU A 125 -21.12 -14.17 6.54
C LEU A 125 -20.50 -12.78 6.37
N LEU A 126 -19.73 -12.59 5.30
CA LEU A 126 -19.16 -11.28 4.96
C LEU A 126 -20.26 -10.25 4.69
N ALA A 127 -21.30 -10.59 3.91
CA ALA A 127 -22.43 -9.70 3.65
C ALA A 127 -23.08 -9.20 4.95
N ARG A 128 -23.24 -10.07 5.94
CA ARG A 128 -23.77 -9.70 7.26
C ARG A 128 -22.83 -8.75 8.00
N VAL A 129 -21.51 -9.02 7.99
CA VAL A 129 -20.51 -8.14 8.62
C VAL A 129 -20.58 -6.75 8.02
N LEU A 130 -20.57 -6.65 6.68
CA LEU A 130 -20.60 -5.38 5.97
C LEU A 130 -21.90 -4.60 6.21
N ALA A 131 -23.05 -5.26 6.15
CA ALA A 131 -24.36 -4.64 6.33
C ALA A 131 -24.63 -4.15 7.76
N GLN A 132 -24.00 -4.74 8.76
CA GLN A 132 -24.19 -4.38 10.17
C GLN A 132 -23.26 -3.28 10.67
N ALA A 133 -22.21 -2.95 9.92
CA ALA A 133 -21.32 -1.84 10.24
C ALA A 133 -22.06 -0.50 10.10
N SER A 134 -21.64 0.50 10.87
CA SER A 134 -22.14 1.88 10.74
C SER A 134 -21.44 2.63 9.61
N LEU A 135 -20.20 2.21 9.28
CA LEU A 135 -19.36 2.80 8.23
C LEU A 135 -18.39 1.73 7.70
N LEU A 136 -18.12 1.77 6.40
CA LEU A 136 -17.02 1.04 5.79
C LEU A 136 -15.92 2.02 5.41
N ILE A 137 -14.68 1.68 5.75
CA ILE A 137 -13.48 2.44 5.37
C ILE A 137 -12.73 1.57 4.36
N ALA A 138 -12.78 1.93 3.09
CA ALA A 138 -12.15 1.18 2.01
C ALA A 138 -10.76 1.74 1.69
N ALA A 139 -9.76 0.88 1.63
CA ALA A 139 -8.39 1.25 1.25
C ALA A 139 -8.25 1.43 -0.28
N GLY A 140 -9.23 2.09 -0.92
CA GLY A 140 -9.29 2.39 -2.34
C GLY A 140 -10.57 1.87 -3.01
N GLY A 141 -10.70 2.14 -4.30
CA GLY A 141 -11.87 1.76 -5.09
C GLY A 141 -11.99 0.25 -5.31
N TYR A 142 -10.85 -0.46 -5.38
CA TYR A 142 -10.87 -1.93 -5.54
C TYR A 142 -11.56 -2.67 -4.38
N PRO A 143 -11.20 -2.47 -3.09
CA PRO A 143 -11.93 -3.10 -1.98
C PRO A 143 -13.40 -2.65 -1.88
N GLU A 144 -13.71 -1.42 -2.22
CA GLU A 144 -15.10 -0.95 -2.30
C GLU A 144 -15.88 -1.71 -3.38
N ALA A 145 -15.35 -1.83 -4.58
CA ALA A 145 -15.99 -2.55 -5.67
C ALA A 145 -16.23 -4.03 -5.31
N GLU A 146 -15.29 -4.68 -4.64
CA GLU A 146 -15.47 -6.05 -4.15
C GLU A 146 -16.56 -6.14 -3.07
N ALA A 147 -16.64 -5.18 -2.15
CA ALA A 147 -17.71 -5.12 -1.15
C ALA A 147 -19.10 -4.97 -1.79
N ARG A 148 -19.23 -4.09 -2.80
CA ARG A 148 -20.48 -3.90 -3.58
C ARG A 148 -20.91 -5.16 -4.35
N ARG A 149 -19.98 -6.02 -4.74
CA ARG A 149 -20.30 -7.33 -5.35
C ARG A 149 -20.85 -8.33 -4.35
N VAL A 150 -20.57 -8.17 -3.06
CA VAL A 150 -21.02 -9.10 -2.01
C VAL A 150 -22.48 -8.86 -1.66
N THR A 151 -22.88 -7.59 -1.49
CA THR A 151 -24.25 -7.20 -1.12
C THR A 151 -24.55 -5.75 -1.53
N ASP A 152 -25.83 -5.46 -1.80
CA ASP A 152 -26.31 -4.10 -2.06
C ASP A 152 -26.67 -3.35 -0.76
N ALA A 153 -26.85 -4.08 0.35
CA ALA A 153 -27.17 -3.52 1.67
C ALA A 153 -25.88 -3.08 2.38
N LEU A 154 -25.26 -2.00 1.90
CA LEU A 154 -24.05 -1.43 2.50
C LEU A 154 -24.34 -0.12 3.21
N PRO A 155 -23.71 0.13 4.38
CA PRO A 155 -23.71 1.45 5.01
C PRO A 155 -22.89 2.44 4.16
N PRO A 156 -22.79 3.70 4.57
CA PRO A 156 -21.88 4.66 3.94
C PRO A 156 -20.46 4.07 3.80
N ILE A 157 -19.80 4.36 2.67
CA ILE A 157 -18.42 3.95 2.41
C ILE A 157 -17.59 5.22 2.23
N VAL A 158 -16.45 5.26 2.91
CA VAL A 158 -15.42 6.30 2.72
C VAL A 158 -14.15 5.64 2.22
N GLN A 159 -13.61 6.15 1.13
CA GLN A 159 -12.30 5.70 0.64
C GLN A 159 -11.18 6.44 1.38
N ILE A 160 -10.32 5.68 2.04
CA ILE A 160 -9.08 6.15 2.64
C ILE A 160 -7.96 5.25 2.09
N PRO A 161 -7.43 5.56 0.90
CA PRO A 161 -6.38 4.73 0.30
C PRO A 161 -5.08 4.79 1.11
N PRO A 162 -4.15 3.86 0.88
CA PRO A 162 -2.79 4.01 1.37
C PRO A 162 -2.17 5.31 0.88
N GLY A 163 -1.43 5.96 1.76
CA GLY A 163 -0.76 7.23 1.50
C GLY A 163 0.75 7.10 1.38
N VAL A 164 1.40 8.26 1.32
CA VAL A 164 2.84 8.42 1.35
C VAL A 164 3.24 9.58 2.26
N ASP A 165 4.39 9.43 2.91
CA ASP A 165 5.02 10.53 3.65
C ASP A 165 5.80 11.41 2.67
N THR A 166 5.17 12.50 2.22
CA THR A 166 5.72 13.43 1.23
C THR A 166 6.85 14.32 1.76
N ALA A 167 7.01 14.40 3.08
CA ALA A 167 8.16 15.04 3.71
C ALA A 167 9.39 14.12 3.72
N ARG A 168 9.18 12.81 3.80
CA ARG A 168 10.21 11.80 3.77
C ARG A 168 10.68 11.47 2.34
N PHE A 169 9.74 11.28 1.42
CA PHE A 169 10.03 11.00 0.00
C PHE A 169 9.99 12.31 -0.78
N THR A 170 11.18 12.81 -1.12
CA THR A 170 11.34 14.10 -1.81
C THR A 170 12.20 13.94 -3.05
N PRO A 171 11.98 14.78 -4.09
CA PRO A 171 12.89 14.86 -5.22
C PRO A 171 14.32 15.19 -4.77
N LEU A 172 15.29 14.70 -5.51
CA LEU A 172 16.72 14.98 -5.29
C LEU A 172 17.20 16.01 -6.32
N ALA A 173 18.04 16.94 -5.90
CA ALA A 173 18.68 17.87 -6.83
C ALA A 173 19.56 17.11 -7.84
N PRO A 174 19.59 17.52 -9.12
CA PRO A 174 20.34 16.79 -10.16
C PRO A 174 21.83 16.60 -9.82
N ILE A 175 22.44 17.59 -9.16
CA ILE A 175 23.85 17.55 -8.76
C ILE A 175 24.15 16.47 -7.72
N GLU A 176 23.16 16.08 -6.91
CA GLU A 176 23.31 15.10 -5.83
C GLU A 176 23.07 13.65 -6.32
N ARG A 177 22.46 13.48 -7.50
CA ARG A 177 22.08 12.16 -8.01
C ARG A 177 23.26 11.22 -8.20
N ALA A 178 24.37 11.72 -8.79
CA ALA A 178 25.54 10.90 -9.08
C ALA A 178 26.22 10.39 -7.80
N SER A 179 26.42 11.26 -6.81
CA SER A 179 27.01 10.90 -5.51
C SER A 179 26.12 9.96 -4.71
N THR A 180 24.81 10.20 -4.74
CA THR A 180 23.81 9.33 -4.07
C THR A 180 23.75 7.94 -4.73
N ARG A 181 23.76 7.85 -6.06
CA ARG A 181 23.86 6.58 -6.78
C ARG A 181 25.12 5.81 -6.40
N ALA A 182 26.30 6.48 -6.38
CA ALA A 182 27.55 5.84 -5.98
C ALA A 182 27.49 5.31 -4.53
N ARG A 183 26.95 6.09 -3.60
CA ARG A 183 26.74 5.64 -2.21
C ARG A 183 25.84 4.40 -2.11
N LEU A 184 24.86 4.28 -2.98
CA LEU A 184 23.94 3.13 -3.05
C LEU A 184 24.47 1.97 -3.89
N GLY A 185 25.73 2.04 -4.38
CA GLY A 185 26.33 1.00 -5.23
C GLY A 185 25.74 0.92 -6.65
N LEU A 186 25.12 2.01 -7.11
CA LEU A 186 24.54 2.12 -8.45
C LEU A 186 25.47 2.89 -9.39
N PRO A 187 25.39 2.70 -10.73
CA PRO A 187 26.12 3.49 -11.69
C PRO A 187 25.81 5.00 -11.53
N ALA A 188 26.85 5.82 -11.48
CA ALA A 188 26.71 7.26 -11.30
C ALA A 188 26.00 7.95 -12.49
N THR A 189 26.15 7.38 -13.68
CA THR A 189 25.61 7.89 -14.95
C THR A 189 24.75 6.87 -15.66
N GLY A 190 24.04 7.30 -16.71
CA GLY A 190 23.15 6.47 -17.51
C GLY A 190 21.73 6.37 -16.94
N PRO A 191 20.78 5.90 -17.77
CA PRO A 191 19.39 5.73 -17.34
C PRO A 191 19.25 4.67 -16.25
N LEU A 192 18.43 4.97 -15.24
CA LEU A 192 18.12 4.08 -14.12
C LEU A 192 16.63 3.82 -14.02
N VAL A 193 16.23 2.59 -14.29
CA VAL A 193 14.87 2.08 -14.03
C VAL A 193 14.88 1.39 -12.67
N LEU A 194 14.01 1.82 -11.78
CA LEU A 194 13.89 1.27 -10.43
C LEU A 194 12.61 0.45 -10.29
N SER A 195 12.69 -0.66 -9.59
CA SER A 195 11.54 -1.42 -9.11
C SER A 195 11.75 -1.85 -7.67
N ILE A 196 10.75 -1.68 -6.82
CA ILE A 196 10.81 -2.06 -5.41
C ILE A 196 9.57 -2.87 -5.03
N SER A 197 9.75 -4.13 -4.63
CA SER A 197 8.66 -4.93 -4.09
C SER A 197 9.17 -6.26 -3.50
N ARG A 198 8.26 -7.02 -2.91
CA ARG A 198 8.52 -8.45 -2.63
C ARG A 198 8.76 -9.20 -3.94
N LEU A 199 9.80 -10.04 -4.00
CA LEU A 199 10.09 -10.85 -5.18
C LEU A 199 9.16 -12.07 -5.23
N VAL A 200 7.98 -11.86 -5.82
CA VAL A 200 6.94 -12.88 -6.05
C VAL A 200 6.38 -12.72 -7.46
N PRO A 201 5.89 -13.83 -8.10
CA PRO A 201 5.54 -13.82 -9.53
C PRO A 201 4.52 -12.75 -9.96
N ARG A 202 3.56 -12.38 -9.08
CA ARG A 202 2.54 -11.35 -9.43
C ARG A 202 3.11 -9.94 -9.60
N LYS A 203 4.34 -9.69 -9.11
CA LYS A 203 4.98 -8.37 -9.19
C LYS A 203 5.69 -8.11 -10.53
N GLY A 204 5.75 -9.11 -11.44
CA GLY A 204 6.19 -8.92 -12.81
C GLY A 204 7.68 -8.58 -12.99
N MET A 205 8.55 -8.96 -12.04
CA MET A 205 9.99 -8.68 -12.16
C MET A 205 10.63 -9.42 -13.33
N ASP A 206 10.08 -10.56 -13.72
CA ASP A 206 10.48 -11.30 -14.91
C ASP A 206 10.22 -10.50 -16.19
N THR A 207 9.01 -9.92 -16.33
CA THR A 207 8.66 -9.04 -17.45
C THR A 207 9.60 -7.82 -17.51
N LEU A 208 9.93 -7.24 -16.35
CA LEU A 208 10.84 -6.08 -16.27
C LEU A 208 12.27 -6.44 -16.69
N ILE A 209 12.79 -7.62 -16.29
CA ILE A 209 14.12 -8.10 -16.70
C ILE A 209 14.17 -8.29 -18.22
N GLU A 210 13.15 -8.93 -18.81
CA GLU A 210 13.07 -9.14 -20.25
C GLU A 210 12.92 -7.82 -21.02
N ALA A 211 12.14 -6.87 -20.51
CA ALA A 211 12.02 -5.51 -21.05
C ALA A 211 13.37 -4.78 -21.02
N GLY A 212 14.11 -4.89 -19.92
CA GLY A 212 15.46 -4.31 -19.78
C GLY A 212 16.45 -4.88 -20.79
N ALA A 213 16.40 -6.21 -21.05
CA ALA A 213 17.21 -6.84 -22.08
C ALA A 213 16.89 -6.28 -23.48
N ARG A 214 15.61 -6.12 -23.83
CA ARG A 214 15.17 -5.53 -25.10
C ARG A 214 15.64 -4.08 -25.29
N LEU A 215 15.49 -3.27 -24.24
CA LEU A 215 15.95 -1.88 -24.25
C LEU A 215 17.46 -1.76 -24.46
N SER A 216 18.25 -2.62 -23.80
CA SER A 216 19.70 -2.62 -23.94
C SER A 216 20.13 -3.05 -25.35
N THR A 217 19.50 -4.09 -25.91
CA THR A 217 19.84 -4.59 -27.27
C THR A 217 19.39 -3.65 -28.38
N SER A 218 18.42 -2.75 -28.13
CA SER A 218 18.01 -1.74 -29.10
C SER A 218 19.07 -0.68 -29.43
N GLY A 219 20.14 -0.61 -28.64
CA GLY A 219 21.22 0.37 -28.77
C GLY A 219 20.84 1.80 -28.38
N ARG A 220 19.57 2.08 -28.05
CA ARG A 220 19.09 3.42 -27.66
C ARG A 220 19.53 3.82 -26.25
N HIS A 221 19.71 2.85 -25.36
CA HIS A 221 20.06 3.07 -23.96
C HIS A 221 21.20 2.12 -23.52
N PRO A 222 22.42 2.27 -24.07
CA PRO A 222 23.52 1.31 -23.86
C PRO A 222 24.02 1.25 -22.41
N GLN A 223 23.78 2.32 -21.63
CA GLN A 223 24.16 2.40 -20.21
C GLN A 223 22.98 2.19 -19.26
N LEU A 224 21.88 1.60 -19.76
CA LEU A 224 20.70 1.32 -18.93
C LEU A 224 21.08 0.44 -17.74
N THR A 225 20.53 0.77 -16.59
CA THR A 225 20.52 -0.09 -15.41
C THR A 225 19.10 -0.30 -14.94
N VAL A 226 18.70 -1.55 -14.73
CA VAL A 226 17.46 -1.94 -14.08
C VAL A 226 17.77 -2.38 -12.65
N ALA A 227 17.44 -1.56 -11.67
CA ALA A 227 17.65 -1.83 -10.25
C ALA A 227 16.38 -2.43 -9.63
N ILE A 228 16.46 -3.64 -9.13
CA ILE A 228 15.33 -4.35 -8.51
C ILE A 228 15.64 -4.55 -7.03
N ALA A 229 14.93 -3.84 -6.15
CA ALA A 229 15.06 -3.94 -4.71
C ALA A 229 13.94 -4.79 -4.10
N GLY A 230 14.30 -5.57 -3.10
CA GLY A 230 13.39 -6.41 -2.32
C GLY A 230 13.87 -7.84 -2.14
N GLN A 231 13.08 -8.61 -1.41
CA GLN A 231 13.34 -10.02 -1.12
C GLN A 231 12.10 -10.87 -1.41
N GLY A 232 12.30 -12.15 -1.68
CA GLY A 232 11.21 -13.08 -1.88
C GLY A 232 11.65 -14.40 -2.50
N ARG A 233 10.71 -15.34 -2.54
CA ARG A 233 10.93 -16.72 -3.01
C ARG A 233 11.33 -16.82 -4.48
N ASP A 234 11.10 -15.77 -5.26
CA ASP A 234 11.37 -15.76 -6.71
C ASP A 234 12.81 -15.34 -7.06
N ARG A 235 13.63 -14.93 -6.08
CA ARG A 235 14.98 -14.39 -6.29
C ARG A 235 15.85 -15.30 -7.18
N ALA A 236 15.95 -16.58 -6.85
CA ALA A 236 16.81 -17.50 -7.59
C ALA A 236 16.36 -17.72 -9.06
N ARG A 237 15.05 -17.62 -9.34
CA ARG A 237 14.50 -17.65 -10.70
C ARG A 237 14.87 -16.39 -11.47
N LEU A 238 14.76 -15.23 -10.82
CA LEU A 238 15.10 -13.94 -11.43
C LEU A 238 16.60 -13.83 -11.71
N ASP A 239 17.49 -14.26 -10.80
CA ASP A 239 18.93 -14.32 -11.03
C ASP A 239 19.27 -15.15 -12.27
N ARG A 240 18.64 -16.34 -12.42
CA ARG A 240 18.83 -17.18 -13.62
C ARG A 240 18.32 -16.51 -14.89
N LEU A 241 17.21 -15.77 -14.80
CA LEU A 241 16.65 -15.04 -15.95
C LEU A 241 17.59 -13.90 -16.40
N ILE A 242 18.15 -13.13 -15.46
CA ILE A 242 19.15 -12.09 -15.75
C ILE A 242 20.34 -12.68 -16.50
N ASN A 243 20.91 -13.77 -15.99
CA ASN A 243 22.05 -14.44 -16.63
C ASN A 243 21.69 -14.98 -18.02
N LYS A 244 20.49 -15.54 -18.20
CA LYS A 244 20.03 -16.09 -19.47
C LYS A 244 19.83 -15.03 -20.54
N THR A 245 19.27 -13.87 -20.14
CA THR A 245 18.88 -12.80 -21.08
C THR A 245 20.00 -11.77 -21.30
N GLY A 246 21.02 -11.75 -20.44
CA GLY A 246 22.04 -10.68 -20.43
C GLY A 246 21.46 -9.32 -20.09
N ALA A 247 20.29 -9.27 -19.40
CA ALA A 247 19.64 -8.02 -19.04
C ALA A 247 20.54 -7.17 -18.14
N PRO A 248 20.57 -5.81 -18.31
CA PRO A 248 21.31 -4.91 -17.45
C PRO A 248 20.61 -4.73 -16.09
N ALA A 249 20.22 -5.83 -15.48
CA ALA A 249 19.43 -5.86 -14.25
C ALA A 249 20.27 -6.29 -13.03
N ARG A 250 19.99 -5.68 -11.87
CA ARG A 250 20.66 -5.99 -10.59
C ARG A 250 19.63 -6.22 -9.51
N LEU A 251 19.70 -7.34 -8.78
CA LEU A 251 18.90 -7.62 -7.59
C LEU A 251 19.60 -7.06 -6.35
N LEU A 252 19.15 -5.90 -5.87
CA LEU A 252 19.78 -5.17 -4.75
C LEU A 252 19.52 -5.82 -3.37
N GLY A 253 18.53 -6.73 -3.27
CA GLY A 253 18.12 -7.27 -1.99
C GLY A 253 17.27 -6.26 -1.19
N ARG A 254 17.22 -6.44 0.13
CA ARG A 254 16.49 -5.54 1.03
C ARG A 254 17.26 -4.24 1.20
N ILE A 255 16.59 -3.12 0.97
CA ILE A 255 17.13 -1.79 1.23
C ILE A 255 16.75 -1.34 2.64
N PRO A 256 17.67 -0.81 3.41
CA PRO A 256 17.35 -0.21 4.71
C PRO A 256 16.34 0.94 4.55
N SER A 257 15.41 1.04 5.50
CA SER A 257 14.34 2.05 5.44
C SER A 257 14.85 3.50 5.27
N PRO A 258 15.95 3.92 5.90
CA PRO A 258 16.50 5.27 5.71
C PRO A 258 17.02 5.55 4.30
N ASP A 259 17.43 4.52 3.54
CA ASP A 259 17.97 4.68 2.19
C ASP A 259 16.90 4.66 1.09
N LEU A 260 15.67 4.21 1.41
CA LEU A 260 14.58 4.12 0.43
C LEU A 260 14.28 5.46 -0.28
N PRO A 261 14.12 6.60 0.41
CA PRO A 261 13.83 7.87 -0.26
C PRO A 261 14.90 8.26 -1.27
N ALA A 262 16.17 8.11 -0.90
CA ALA A 262 17.29 8.41 -1.78
C ALA A 262 17.35 7.47 -3.00
N LEU A 263 16.99 6.20 -2.82
CA LEU A 263 16.93 5.24 -3.91
C LEU A 263 15.84 5.60 -4.93
N TYR A 264 14.63 5.96 -4.48
CA TYR A 264 13.59 6.46 -5.38
C TYR A 264 14.02 7.71 -6.13
N ALA A 265 14.52 8.71 -5.41
CA ALA A 265 14.90 10.01 -5.98
C ALA A 265 16.06 9.93 -6.98
N CYS A 266 16.84 8.86 -6.97
CA CYS A 266 17.90 8.58 -7.93
C CYS A 266 17.40 8.00 -9.26
N ALA A 267 16.18 7.47 -9.35
CA ALA A 267 15.66 6.83 -10.54
C ALA A 267 15.27 7.85 -11.62
N ASP A 268 15.20 7.40 -12.87
CA ASP A 268 14.61 8.14 -13.98
C ASP A 268 13.18 7.69 -14.27
N VAL A 269 12.91 6.40 -14.06
CA VAL A 269 11.59 5.77 -14.20
C VAL A 269 11.43 4.74 -13.09
N PHE A 270 10.28 4.72 -12.45
CA PHE A 270 9.86 3.61 -11.61
C PHE A 270 9.00 2.64 -12.43
N ALA A 271 9.26 1.34 -12.37
CA ALA A 271 8.48 0.37 -13.15
C ALA A 271 8.11 -0.84 -12.31
N LEU A 272 6.82 -1.18 -12.28
CA LEU A 272 6.32 -2.38 -11.61
C LEU A 272 5.12 -2.94 -12.37
N SER A 273 5.34 -3.99 -13.17
CA SER A 273 4.33 -4.64 -14.00
C SER A 273 3.52 -5.66 -13.21
N CYS A 274 2.82 -5.19 -12.15
CA CYS A 274 1.91 -6.03 -11.38
C CYS A 274 0.87 -6.66 -12.28
N ARG A 275 0.63 -7.97 -12.11
CA ARG A 275 -0.35 -8.73 -12.89
C ARG A 275 -1.30 -9.49 -11.99
N SER A 276 -2.55 -9.59 -12.43
CA SER A 276 -3.56 -10.41 -11.79
C SER A 276 -3.31 -11.89 -12.08
N ARG A 277 -3.51 -12.75 -11.07
CA ARG A 277 -3.33 -14.20 -11.19
C ARG A 277 -4.55 -14.94 -10.65
N TRP A 278 -4.71 -16.18 -11.08
CA TRP A 278 -5.77 -17.08 -10.62
C TRP A 278 -7.18 -16.46 -10.72
N GLY A 279 -7.49 -15.89 -11.90
CA GLY A 279 -8.80 -15.27 -12.15
C GLY A 279 -9.09 -14.07 -11.24
N GLY A 280 -8.03 -13.33 -10.84
CA GLY A 280 -8.16 -12.14 -10.00
C GLY A 280 -8.25 -12.41 -8.50
N LEU A 281 -7.91 -13.62 -8.03
CA LEU A 281 -7.77 -13.91 -6.60
C LEU A 281 -6.47 -13.34 -6.02
N GLU A 282 -5.42 -13.20 -6.83
CA GLU A 282 -4.16 -12.59 -6.45
C GLU A 282 -3.93 -11.34 -7.31
N GLN A 283 -4.12 -10.16 -6.71
CA GLN A 283 -3.98 -8.86 -7.35
C GLN A 283 -3.13 -7.91 -6.50
N GLU A 284 -2.78 -6.75 -7.06
CA GLU A 284 -2.21 -5.64 -6.30
C GLU A 284 -3.29 -4.94 -5.49
N GLY A 285 -3.04 -4.71 -4.20
CA GLY A 285 -4.00 -4.01 -3.34
C GLY A 285 -4.15 -2.55 -3.75
N PHE A 286 -3.04 -1.81 -3.75
CA PHE A 286 -2.99 -0.40 -4.17
C PHE A 286 -1.65 -0.06 -4.82
N GLY A 287 -0.52 -0.53 -4.23
CA GLY A 287 0.80 -0.23 -4.74
C GLY A 287 1.40 1.04 -4.14
N ILE A 288 1.58 1.08 -2.81
CA ILE A 288 2.20 2.21 -2.08
C ILE A 288 3.52 2.65 -2.73
N VAL A 289 4.29 1.71 -3.29
CA VAL A 289 5.55 1.98 -3.97
C VAL A 289 5.44 2.95 -5.17
N PHE A 290 4.27 3.02 -5.82
CA PHE A 290 4.02 4.03 -6.85
C PHE A 290 3.85 5.42 -6.24
N LEU A 291 3.24 5.52 -5.06
CA LEU A 291 3.12 6.79 -4.36
C LEU A 291 4.48 7.27 -3.81
N GLU A 292 5.34 6.35 -3.37
CA GLU A 292 6.71 6.66 -2.95
C GLU A 292 7.54 7.21 -4.13
N ALA A 293 7.40 6.60 -5.33
CA ALA A 293 8.00 7.12 -6.56
C ALA A 293 7.43 8.49 -6.94
N ALA A 294 6.09 8.62 -6.90
CA ALA A 294 5.40 9.88 -7.16
C ALA A 294 5.85 11.00 -6.23
N ALA A 295 5.93 10.75 -4.92
CA ALA A 295 6.43 11.69 -3.93
C ALA A 295 7.89 12.10 -4.18
N ALA A 296 8.71 11.21 -4.71
CA ALA A 296 10.07 11.51 -5.16
C ALA A 296 10.14 12.23 -6.54
N GLY A 297 8.99 12.52 -7.15
CA GLY A 297 8.91 13.19 -8.46
C GLY A 297 9.28 12.29 -9.65
N ILE A 298 9.18 10.97 -9.50
CA ILE A 298 9.58 9.98 -10.50
C ILE A 298 8.34 9.42 -11.22
N PRO A 299 8.25 9.52 -12.56
CA PRO A 299 7.14 8.96 -13.30
C PRO A 299 7.16 7.42 -13.24
N SER A 300 5.97 6.82 -13.24
CA SER A 300 5.84 5.37 -13.07
C SER A 300 5.32 4.68 -14.33
N VAL A 301 5.75 3.44 -14.55
CA VAL A 301 5.11 2.49 -15.47
C VAL A 301 4.48 1.38 -14.63
N ALA A 302 3.17 1.35 -14.59
CA ALA A 302 2.38 0.41 -13.78
C ALA A 302 1.71 -0.66 -14.63
N GLY A 303 1.64 -1.89 -14.13
CA GLY A 303 0.77 -2.91 -14.71
C GLY A 303 -0.68 -2.73 -14.20
N ASP A 304 -1.66 -2.91 -15.07
CA ASP A 304 -3.09 -2.88 -14.71
C ASP A 304 -3.46 -4.14 -13.91
N SER A 305 -3.46 -4.01 -12.57
CA SER A 305 -3.78 -5.10 -11.65
C SER A 305 -4.34 -4.57 -10.34
N GLY A 306 -5.62 -4.81 -10.08
CA GLY A 306 -6.29 -4.36 -8.85
C GLY A 306 -6.21 -2.84 -8.69
N GLY A 307 -5.74 -2.37 -7.54
CA GLY A 307 -5.61 -0.94 -7.23
C GLY A 307 -4.38 -0.24 -7.82
N SER A 308 -3.51 -0.91 -8.58
CA SER A 308 -2.31 -0.25 -9.14
C SER A 308 -2.64 0.88 -10.12
N ALA A 309 -3.72 0.76 -10.88
CA ALA A 309 -4.22 1.80 -11.76
C ALA A 309 -4.83 3.00 -11.00
N GLU A 310 -5.12 2.87 -9.71
CA GLU A 310 -5.57 3.99 -8.87
C GLU A 310 -4.39 4.88 -8.47
N ALA A 311 -3.20 4.29 -8.31
CA ALA A 311 -1.99 5.02 -7.93
C ALA A 311 -1.37 5.81 -9.09
N VAL A 312 -1.55 5.37 -10.35
CA VAL A 312 -0.96 5.98 -11.54
C VAL A 312 -2.04 6.34 -12.55
N ILE A 313 -2.13 7.61 -12.96
CA ILE A 313 -3.03 8.06 -14.02
C ILE A 313 -2.29 7.96 -15.36
N ASP A 314 -2.83 7.13 -16.28
CA ASP A 314 -2.22 6.88 -17.58
C ASP A 314 -2.09 8.16 -18.41
N GLY A 315 -0.88 8.40 -18.94
CA GLY A 315 -0.55 9.58 -19.72
C GLY A 315 -0.31 10.87 -18.91
N GLU A 316 -0.72 10.94 -17.65
CA GLU A 316 -0.62 12.12 -16.79
C GLU A 316 0.47 11.99 -15.71
N THR A 317 0.40 10.97 -14.85
CA THR A 317 1.37 10.75 -13.77
C THR A 317 2.34 9.60 -14.06
N GLY A 318 2.17 8.97 -15.20
CA GLY A 318 2.95 7.83 -15.66
C GLY A 318 2.25 7.12 -16.82
N LEU A 319 2.52 5.84 -16.99
CA LEU A 319 1.91 4.99 -18.01
C LEU A 319 1.34 3.72 -17.36
N VAL A 320 0.18 3.26 -17.85
CA VAL A 320 -0.47 2.03 -17.35
C VAL A 320 -0.54 0.99 -18.48
N LEU A 321 0.04 -0.18 -18.23
CA LEU A 321 0.06 -1.28 -19.18
C LEU A 321 -1.19 -2.16 -19.03
N LYS A 322 -1.97 -2.29 -20.10
CA LYS A 322 -3.15 -3.18 -20.15
C LYS A 322 -2.76 -4.65 -20.08
N ASP A 323 -1.65 -5.03 -20.73
CA ASP A 323 -1.02 -6.35 -20.57
C ASP A 323 0.32 -6.23 -19.85
N PRO A 324 0.33 -6.34 -18.49
CA PRO A 324 1.55 -6.26 -17.71
C PRO A 324 2.49 -7.48 -17.88
N SER A 325 2.09 -8.49 -18.64
CA SER A 325 2.91 -9.67 -18.94
C SER A 325 3.69 -9.54 -20.25
N ASP A 326 3.41 -8.49 -21.04
CA ASP A 326 4.14 -8.24 -22.30
C ASP A 326 5.43 -7.44 -22.05
N PRO A 327 6.63 -8.05 -22.19
CA PRO A 327 7.90 -7.35 -22.02
C PRO A 327 8.18 -6.35 -23.15
N THR A 328 7.54 -6.47 -24.31
CA THR A 328 7.69 -5.51 -25.42
C THR A 328 6.96 -4.22 -25.09
N ALA A 329 5.70 -4.31 -24.69
CA ALA A 329 4.92 -3.15 -24.29
C ALA A 329 5.56 -2.43 -23.09
N LEU A 330 6.11 -3.18 -22.11
CA LEU A 330 6.84 -2.60 -20.98
C LEU A 330 8.12 -1.89 -21.43
N ALA A 331 8.88 -2.48 -22.34
CA ALA A 331 10.10 -1.87 -22.90
C ALA A 331 9.76 -0.58 -23.67
N GLU A 332 8.70 -0.58 -24.48
CA GLU A 332 8.25 0.60 -25.20
C GLU A 332 7.84 1.74 -24.24
N ALA A 333 7.05 1.43 -23.21
CA ALA A 333 6.60 2.42 -22.23
C ALA A 333 7.79 3.04 -21.47
N ILE A 334 8.73 2.21 -20.98
CA ILE A 334 9.95 2.70 -20.33
C ILE A 334 10.79 3.52 -21.32
N GLY A 335 10.99 3.02 -22.56
CA GLY A 335 11.74 3.68 -23.61
C GLY A 335 11.19 5.05 -23.99
N GLN A 336 9.85 5.22 -24.01
CA GLN A 336 9.21 6.53 -24.25
C GLN A 336 9.62 7.56 -23.18
N LEU A 337 9.57 7.16 -21.89
CA LEU A 337 9.94 8.06 -20.79
C LEU A 337 11.44 8.38 -20.77
N LEU A 338 12.29 7.40 -21.04
CA LEU A 338 13.74 7.60 -21.08
C LEU A 338 14.19 8.44 -22.27
N SER A 339 13.49 8.41 -23.39
CA SER A 339 13.82 9.14 -24.63
C SER A 339 13.24 10.56 -24.67
N ASP A 340 12.26 10.87 -23.80
CA ASP A 340 11.66 12.22 -23.66
C ASP A 340 11.75 12.70 -22.19
N PRO A 341 12.90 13.26 -21.78
CA PRO A 341 13.08 13.78 -20.43
C PRO A 341 12.12 14.88 -20.03
N ALA A 342 11.62 15.67 -21.02
CA ALA A 342 10.64 16.72 -20.74
C ALA A 342 9.29 16.12 -20.36
N ARG A 343 8.84 15.08 -21.07
CA ARG A 343 7.64 14.31 -20.73
C ARG A 343 7.79 13.64 -19.38
N ALA A 344 8.90 12.95 -19.13
CA ALA A 344 9.18 12.29 -17.87
C ALA A 344 9.13 13.29 -16.69
N SER A 345 9.74 14.45 -16.84
CA SER A 345 9.71 15.53 -15.84
C SER A 345 8.29 16.04 -15.58
N ARG A 346 7.50 16.32 -16.63
CA ARG A 346 6.11 16.76 -16.47
C ARG A 346 5.26 15.71 -15.73
N GLN A 347 5.39 14.43 -16.11
CA GLN A 347 4.65 13.35 -15.46
C GLN A 347 5.10 13.13 -14.01
N GLY A 348 6.41 13.22 -13.73
CA GLY A 348 6.94 13.16 -12.37
C GLY A 348 6.44 14.31 -11.47
N GLN A 349 6.35 15.53 -12.01
CA GLN A 349 5.81 16.69 -11.29
C GLN A 349 4.30 16.54 -11.02
N ALA A 350 3.52 16.09 -12.01
CA ALA A 350 2.11 15.80 -11.84
C ALA A 350 1.88 14.68 -10.81
N ALA A 351 2.70 13.62 -10.86
CA ALA A 351 2.67 12.55 -9.88
C ALA A 351 2.96 13.06 -8.46
N ARG A 352 3.98 13.90 -8.29
CA ARG A 352 4.30 14.52 -7.01
C ARG A 352 3.17 15.38 -6.48
N HIS A 353 2.64 16.26 -7.31
CA HIS A 353 1.51 17.11 -6.95
C HIS A 353 0.34 16.28 -6.43
N ARG A 354 -0.03 15.23 -7.15
CA ARG A 354 -1.10 14.31 -6.73
C ARG A 354 -0.77 13.57 -5.43
N ALA A 355 0.49 13.15 -5.24
CA ALA A 355 0.92 12.54 -3.99
C ALA A 355 0.77 13.49 -2.79
N GLU A 356 1.02 14.79 -2.98
CA GLU A 356 0.88 15.82 -1.94
C GLU A 356 -0.58 16.17 -1.65
N THR A 357 -1.42 16.30 -2.68
CA THR A 357 -2.82 16.75 -2.54
C THR A 357 -3.79 15.65 -2.16
N ASP A 358 -3.59 14.43 -2.69
CA ASP A 358 -4.59 13.35 -2.58
C ASP A 358 -4.12 12.20 -1.69
N PHE A 359 -2.80 11.97 -1.63
CA PHE A 359 -2.24 10.78 -0.99
C PHE A 359 -1.24 11.07 0.13
N SER A 360 -1.03 12.33 0.54
CA SER A 360 -0.26 12.55 1.76
C SER A 360 -0.99 11.96 2.96
N TYR A 361 -0.27 11.32 3.86
CA TYR A 361 -0.89 10.78 5.08
C TYR A 361 -1.55 11.84 5.94
N ASP A 362 -1.13 13.11 5.85
CA ASP A 362 -1.75 14.21 6.59
C ASP A 362 -3.16 14.51 6.07
N VAL A 363 -3.33 14.55 4.74
CA VAL A 363 -4.64 14.70 4.09
C VAL A 363 -5.54 13.50 4.40
N LEU A 364 -5.02 12.29 4.25
CA LEU A 364 -5.78 11.06 4.47
C LEU A 364 -6.17 10.86 5.95
N ALA A 365 -5.30 11.24 6.89
CA ALA A 365 -5.62 11.21 8.31
C ALA A 365 -6.72 12.21 8.67
N HIS A 366 -6.73 13.40 8.05
CA HIS A 366 -7.83 14.34 8.18
C HIS A 366 -9.16 13.76 7.67
N HIS A 367 -9.14 13.11 6.50
CA HIS A 367 -10.32 12.43 5.97
C HIS A 367 -10.80 11.28 6.88
N LEU A 368 -9.88 10.51 7.43
CA LEU A 368 -10.18 9.45 8.40
C LEU A 368 -10.80 10.03 9.68
N GLY A 369 -10.24 11.11 10.22
CA GLY A 369 -10.78 11.82 11.39
C GLY A 369 -12.23 12.24 11.18
N ASN A 370 -12.51 12.89 10.06
CA ASN A 370 -13.87 13.33 9.69
C ASN A 370 -14.83 12.13 9.52
N ALA A 371 -14.34 11.00 9.01
CA ALA A 371 -15.13 9.77 8.87
C ALA A 371 -15.48 9.17 10.24
N ILE A 372 -14.53 9.15 11.16
CA ILE A 372 -14.72 8.62 12.52
C ILE A 372 -15.66 9.55 13.34
N GLU A 373 -15.58 10.87 13.17
CA GLU A 373 -16.50 11.81 13.82
C GLU A 373 -17.96 11.52 13.48
N ARG A 374 -18.23 11.17 12.22
CA ARG A 374 -19.59 10.80 11.78
C ARG A 374 -20.12 9.51 12.43
N LEU A 375 -19.22 8.65 12.93
CA LEU A 375 -19.64 7.46 13.68
C LEU A 375 -20.14 7.80 15.08
N GLY A 376 -19.56 8.79 15.74
CA GLY A 376 -19.93 9.20 17.09
C GLY A 376 -21.26 9.99 17.17
N VAL A 377 -21.78 10.47 16.04
CA VAL A 377 -23.04 11.21 16.00
C VAL A 377 -24.20 10.20 15.90
N PRO A 378 -25.13 10.14 16.88
CA PRO A 378 -26.32 9.31 16.75
C PRO A 378 -27.08 9.70 15.48
N ALA A 379 -27.48 8.70 14.68
CA ALA A 379 -28.37 8.94 13.56
C ALA A 379 -29.60 9.70 14.09
N THR A 380 -29.75 10.96 13.69
CA THR A 380 -30.97 11.72 13.96
C THR A 380 -32.11 10.99 13.27
N SER A 381 -32.95 10.36 14.09
CA SER A 381 -34.17 9.63 13.70
C SER A 381 -35.17 10.54 12.97
#